data_c73ceaf345ccf8b000820103f2c44efc
#
_entry.id   c73ceaf345ccf8b000820103f2c44efc
#
_cell.length_a   1.000
_cell.length_b   1.000
_cell.length_c   1.000
_cell.angle_alpha   90.00
_cell.angle_beta   90.00
_cell.angle_gamma   90.00
#
_symmetry.space_group_name_H-M   'P 1'
#
loop_
_entity.id
_entity.type
_entity.pdbx_description
1 polymer ?
#
loop_
_entity_poly.entity_id
_entity_poly.type
_entity_poly.pdbx_seq_one_letter_code
_entity_poly.pdbx_strand_id
1 'polypeptide(L)'
;MKRFLSLILVLSLALSLIALPAMAEGEAFTITVNLHGLDKSGGTANKIGPKHAEETTGIKINYYELDSASAGEKINIMLASGDLPDAFLSIINETQVVSNLPLFVPLNEYLNEENAPNLMKMFEKYPELVDMITQVDGNIYTLPIGDFSNPDNQGEGIQFINKAWLDKLGLEMPTTTEEFYEVCKAIKEGDPNGNGEADEIPVTFTQNNWAAHFINLLGPYGICEWEGGGDGYLKVEDGKAIFTATLPEFRAGLEYWHRMAAEGLLDVEGFTQTNEQFYARLKSYSVASYRGWTPASNFAAEQAAEFTALPALQASDYPEIQSVTPGEINRFCGNCYGFAITRACKDPAALVRWFDAQNADAATKMLWKYGEEGKLWKQDENGKIWALWPEQTEDFTRENMKYTYGAMNHIPCLILPEELEENGDDAPVEATVRLGFVNAVKDHFPAERIPIRNVPAEKIQERNMLYTDLKAYLDSFVADCVVNGLDDAKWEKHLKDVEGYRASEWVQWYQDYIDKKF
;
A
#
# COMPACT_ATOMS: atom_id res chain seq x y z
N MET A 1 -76.31 -19.29 21.22
CA MET A 1 -75.59 -20.29 22.04
C MET A 1 -74.35 -20.72 21.32
N LYS A 2 -73.29 -20.85 22.05
CA LYS A 2 -71.91 -21.27 21.78
C LYS A 2 -70.95 -20.12 21.45
N ARG A 3 -70.21 -19.81 22.52
CA ARG A 3 -69.02 -18.92 22.57
C ARG A 3 -67.84 -19.62 21.90
N PHE A 4 -67.12 -18.90 21.04
CA PHE A 4 -65.77 -19.25 20.62
C PHE A 4 -64.78 -18.34 21.32
N LEU A 5 -64.01 -18.89 22.23
CA LEU A 5 -62.82 -18.28 22.81
C LEU A 5 -61.71 -18.33 21.76
N SER A 6 -61.22 -17.16 21.34
CA SER A 6 -59.97 -17.06 20.59
C SER A 6 -58.81 -16.91 21.58
N LEU A 7 -57.97 -17.94 21.61
CA LEU A 7 -56.69 -17.90 22.35
C LEU A 7 -55.69 -17.11 21.52
N ILE A 8 -55.33 -15.90 21.98
CA ILE A 8 -54.21 -15.13 21.42
C ILE A 8 -52.96 -15.64 22.14
N LEU A 9 -52.13 -16.40 21.41
CA LEU A 9 -50.80 -16.80 21.85
C LEU A 9 -49.87 -15.61 21.59
N VAL A 10 -49.51 -14.86 22.65
CA VAL A 10 -48.47 -13.86 22.62
C VAL A 10 -47.13 -14.59 22.71
N LEU A 11 -46.44 -14.71 21.57
CA LEU A 11 -45.06 -15.14 21.55
C LEU A 11 -44.21 -13.95 22.03
N SER A 12 -43.80 -13.98 23.28
CA SER A 12 -42.77 -13.11 23.79
C SER A 12 -41.42 -13.61 23.26
N LEU A 13 -40.90 -12.94 22.23
CA LEU A 13 -39.47 -13.01 21.91
C LEU A 13 -38.73 -12.40 23.09
N ALA A 14 -38.14 -13.23 23.91
CA ALA A 14 -37.11 -12.77 24.84
C ALA A 14 -35.86 -12.44 24.00
N LEU A 15 -35.69 -11.15 23.63
CA LEU A 15 -34.37 -10.62 23.33
C LEU A 15 -33.56 -10.77 24.63
N SER A 16 -32.70 -11.76 24.67
CA SER A 16 -31.61 -11.79 25.63
C SER A 16 -30.65 -10.65 25.24
N LEU A 17 -30.92 -9.45 25.75
CA LEU A 17 -29.88 -8.45 25.93
C LEU A 17 -28.84 -9.10 26.85
N ILE A 18 -27.74 -9.55 26.28
CA ILE A 18 -26.52 -9.76 27.02
C ILE A 18 -26.15 -8.36 27.50
N ALA A 19 -26.47 -8.06 28.76
CA ALA A 19 -25.99 -6.87 29.43
C ALA A 19 -24.47 -7.02 29.51
N LEU A 20 -23.76 -6.40 28.58
CA LEU A 20 -22.34 -6.12 28.76
C LEU A 20 -22.21 -5.45 30.14
N PRO A 21 -21.26 -5.89 30.99
CA PRO A 21 -21.03 -5.20 32.25
C PRO A 21 -20.78 -3.73 31.92
N ALA A 22 -21.66 -2.84 32.38
CA ALA A 22 -21.44 -1.42 32.28
C ALA A 22 -20.11 -1.14 33.00
N MET A 23 -19.08 -0.79 32.22
CA MET A 23 -17.87 -0.23 32.81
C MET A 23 -18.33 0.99 33.64
N ALA A 24 -17.88 1.07 34.89
CA ALA A 24 -17.93 2.32 35.67
C ALA A 24 -17.42 3.43 34.74
N GLU A 25 -17.91 4.69 34.88
CA GLU A 25 -17.44 5.84 34.10
C GLU A 25 -15.91 5.84 34.11
N GLY A 26 -15.30 5.09 33.13
CA GLY A 26 -13.88 4.75 33.08
C GLY A 26 -13.12 5.84 32.36
N GLU A 27 -11.87 5.99 32.75
CA GLU A 27 -10.92 6.78 31.99
C GLU A 27 -10.92 6.31 30.54
N ALA A 28 -10.91 7.23 29.56
CA ALA A 28 -10.83 6.90 28.15
C ALA A 28 -9.46 6.28 27.83
N PHE A 29 -9.43 5.26 26.96
CA PHE A 29 -8.17 4.73 26.45
C PHE A 29 -7.51 5.74 25.50
N THR A 30 -6.19 5.78 25.47
CA THR A 30 -5.43 6.59 24.52
C THR A 30 -4.90 5.71 23.39
N ILE A 31 -5.33 5.98 22.15
CA ILE A 31 -4.82 5.33 20.96
C ILE A 31 -4.04 6.33 20.11
N THR A 32 -2.78 6.02 19.81
CA THR A 32 -1.98 6.82 18.88
C THR A 32 -2.30 6.42 17.44
N VAL A 33 -2.63 7.43 16.62
CA VAL A 33 -3.05 7.28 15.24
C VAL A 33 -2.30 8.23 14.31
N ASN A 34 -2.31 7.91 13.01
CA ASN A 34 -1.77 8.79 11.99
C ASN A 34 -2.80 9.84 11.57
N LEU A 35 -2.40 11.11 11.55
CA LEU A 35 -3.17 12.21 10.94
C LEU A 35 -2.61 12.50 9.55
N HIS A 36 -3.39 12.18 8.53
CA HIS A 36 -2.99 12.45 7.15
C HIS A 36 -3.20 13.91 6.77
N GLY A 37 -2.25 14.51 6.03
CA GLY A 37 -2.31 15.93 5.65
C GLY A 37 -3.49 16.33 4.76
N LEU A 38 -4.18 15.35 4.13
CA LEU A 38 -5.41 15.56 3.36
C LEU A 38 -6.68 15.59 4.23
N ASP A 39 -6.58 15.27 5.52
CA ASP A 39 -7.72 15.26 6.44
C ASP A 39 -8.17 16.69 6.78
N LYS A 40 -9.41 17.00 6.46
CA LYS A 40 -10.05 18.29 6.76
C LYS A 40 -11.15 18.16 7.82
N SER A 41 -11.26 16.99 8.50
CA SER A 41 -12.28 16.73 9.52
C SER A 41 -12.05 17.48 10.84
N GLY A 42 -10.83 17.96 11.06
CA GLY A 42 -10.41 18.55 12.33
C GLY A 42 -10.07 17.50 13.40
N GLY A 43 -9.83 16.26 12.98
CA GLY A 43 -9.33 15.16 13.80
C GLY A 43 -10.17 13.89 13.77
N THR A 44 -9.55 12.78 14.12
CA THR A 44 -10.13 11.43 14.06
C THR A 44 -11.43 11.31 14.85
N ALA A 45 -11.50 11.88 16.05
CA ALA A 45 -12.69 11.84 16.91
C ALA A 45 -13.94 12.48 16.26
N ASN A 46 -13.78 13.35 15.26
CA ASN A 46 -14.90 14.03 14.60
C ASN A 46 -15.60 13.15 13.56
N LYS A 47 -14.98 12.05 13.14
CA LYS A 47 -15.48 11.15 12.08
C LYS A 47 -16.58 10.23 12.61
N ILE A 48 -17.37 9.69 11.68
CA ILE A 48 -18.52 8.82 12.04
C ILE A 48 -18.07 7.46 12.60
N GLY A 49 -17.00 6.85 12.04
CA GLY A 49 -16.49 5.55 12.51
C GLY A 49 -16.14 5.55 13.99
N PRO A 50 -15.28 6.46 14.48
CA PRO A 50 -14.99 6.63 15.93
C PRO A 50 -16.24 6.85 16.79
N LYS A 51 -17.18 7.67 16.35
CA LYS A 51 -18.46 7.91 17.08
C LYS A 51 -19.30 6.65 17.16
N HIS A 52 -19.45 5.95 16.03
CA HIS A 52 -20.16 4.66 15.99
C HIS A 52 -19.50 3.62 16.90
N ALA A 53 -18.16 3.58 16.92
CA ALA A 53 -17.43 2.67 17.80
C ALA A 53 -17.69 2.97 19.29
N GLU A 54 -17.73 4.24 19.70
CA GLU A 54 -18.09 4.62 21.08
C GLU A 54 -19.56 4.25 21.39
N GLU A 55 -20.49 4.55 20.48
CA GLU A 55 -21.92 4.26 20.66
C GLU A 55 -22.21 2.76 20.80
N THR A 56 -21.53 1.93 20.00
CA THR A 56 -21.78 0.47 19.98
C THR A 56 -21.05 -0.30 21.05
N THR A 57 -19.87 0.16 21.46
CA THR A 57 -19.04 -0.54 22.47
C THR A 57 -19.13 0.08 23.87
N GLY A 58 -19.54 1.34 23.99
CA GLY A 58 -19.45 2.11 25.22
C GLY A 58 -18.01 2.48 25.62
N ILE A 59 -17.02 2.14 24.78
CA ILE A 59 -15.59 2.35 25.05
C ILE A 59 -15.17 3.70 24.48
N LYS A 60 -14.68 4.60 25.35
CA LYS A 60 -14.19 5.92 24.96
C LYS A 60 -12.72 5.88 24.59
N ILE A 61 -12.40 6.51 23.45
CA ILE A 61 -11.03 6.60 22.96
C ILE A 61 -10.61 8.07 22.83
N ASN A 62 -9.47 8.40 23.41
CA ASN A 62 -8.71 9.61 23.13
C ASN A 62 -7.73 9.32 22.01
N TYR A 63 -7.92 9.93 20.85
CA TYR A 63 -7.02 9.78 19.72
C TYR A 63 -5.85 10.75 19.86
N TYR A 64 -4.64 10.20 20.04
CA TYR A 64 -3.41 10.98 20.00
C TYR A 64 -2.86 10.97 18.59
N GLU A 65 -2.99 12.07 17.89
CA GLU A 65 -2.71 12.18 16.47
C GLU A 65 -1.27 12.62 16.22
N LEU A 66 -0.57 11.87 15.37
CA LEU A 66 0.77 12.19 14.92
C LEU A 66 0.76 12.47 13.42
N ASP A 67 1.44 13.53 13.01
CA ASP A 67 1.70 13.80 11.59
C ASP A 67 2.61 12.74 10.99
N SER A 68 2.28 12.27 9.79
CA SER A 68 2.99 11.18 9.09
C SER A 68 4.49 11.42 8.96
N ALA A 69 4.93 12.66 8.73
CA ALA A 69 6.34 12.97 8.53
C ALA A 69 7.17 12.84 9.81
N SER A 70 6.56 13.02 11.00
CA SER A 70 7.25 12.96 12.30
C SER A 70 6.90 11.72 13.13
N ALA A 71 5.94 10.92 12.69
CA ALA A 71 5.40 9.79 13.46
C ALA A 71 6.46 8.78 13.87
N GLY A 72 7.29 8.33 12.92
CA GLY A 72 8.31 7.31 13.17
C GLY A 72 9.30 7.71 14.27
N GLU A 73 9.78 8.95 14.27
CA GLU A 73 10.69 9.46 15.30
C GLU A 73 10.00 9.53 16.67
N LYS A 74 8.78 10.08 16.73
CA LYS A 74 8.02 10.19 17.98
C LYS A 74 7.70 8.83 18.59
N ILE A 75 7.32 7.84 17.78
CA ILE A 75 7.07 6.48 18.25
C ILE A 75 8.35 5.87 18.81
N ASN A 76 9.48 6.03 18.13
CA ASN A 76 10.77 5.54 18.65
C ASN A 76 11.12 6.16 20.01
N ILE A 77 10.81 7.44 20.23
CA ILE A 77 10.98 8.12 21.53
C ILE A 77 10.05 7.52 22.59
N MET A 78 8.76 7.29 22.26
CA MET A 78 7.81 6.65 23.17
C MET A 78 8.26 5.24 23.58
N LEU A 79 8.69 4.43 22.60
CA LEU A 79 9.19 3.07 22.85
C LEU A 79 10.45 3.09 23.73
N ALA A 80 11.38 4.02 23.48
CA ALA A 80 12.63 4.12 24.24
C ALA A 80 12.42 4.65 25.66
N SER A 81 11.48 5.60 25.86
CA SER A 81 11.18 6.17 27.18
C SER A 81 10.26 5.30 28.02
N GLY A 82 9.45 4.43 27.39
CA GLY A 82 8.40 3.68 28.06
C GLY A 82 7.15 4.51 28.38
N ASP A 83 7.06 5.75 27.90
CA ASP A 83 5.85 6.59 27.99
C ASP A 83 4.92 6.23 26.82
N LEU A 84 4.10 5.22 27.03
CA LEU A 84 3.33 4.55 25.98
C LEU A 84 1.84 4.91 26.07
N PRO A 85 1.15 5.05 24.93
CA PRO A 85 -0.31 5.03 24.87
C PRO A 85 -0.84 3.64 25.23
N ASP A 86 -2.16 3.49 25.40
CA ASP A 86 -2.77 2.17 25.57
C ASP A 86 -2.63 1.30 24.31
N ALA A 87 -2.70 1.92 23.13
CA ALA A 87 -2.49 1.21 21.86
C ALA A 87 -1.99 2.14 20.74
N PHE A 88 -1.46 1.50 19.68
CA PHE A 88 -1.14 2.11 18.39
C PHE A 88 -2.08 1.56 17.32
N LEU A 89 -2.61 2.42 16.46
CA LEU A 89 -3.45 2.03 15.33
C LEU A 89 -2.86 2.56 14.02
N SER A 90 -2.47 1.66 13.13
CA SER A 90 -1.97 1.96 11.77
C SER A 90 -0.79 2.93 11.70
N ILE A 91 0.07 2.93 12.70
CA ILE A 91 1.17 3.91 12.81
C ILE A 91 2.49 3.28 13.27
N ILE A 92 2.47 1.99 13.62
CA ILE A 92 3.65 1.25 14.07
C ILE A 92 4.05 0.20 13.03
N ASN A 93 5.33 -0.13 12.96
CA ASN A 93 5.87 -1.06 11.97
C ASN A 93 6.52 -2.31 12.59
N GLU A 94 6.89 -3.28 11.73
CA GLU A 94 7.55 -4.52 12.12
C GLU A 94 8.73 -4.30 13.05
N THR A 95 9.69 -3.48 12.64
CA THR A 95 10.93 -3.24 13.42
C THR A 95 10.62 -2.69 14.80
N GLN A 96 9.68 -1.76 14.90
CA GLN A 96 9.27 -1.14 16.16
C GLN A 96 8.60 -2.15 17.10
N VAL A 97 7.74 -3.02 16.59
CA VAL A 97 7.06 -4.04 17.40
C VAL A 97 8.03 -5.14 17.79
N VAL A 98 8.67 -5.78 16.81
CA VAL A 98 9.49 -6.98 17.06
C VAL A 98 10.72 -6.67 17.90
N SER A 99 11.32 -5.48 17.75
CA SER A 99 12.45 -5.07 18.60
C SER A 99 12.03 -4.69 20.02
N ASN A 100 10.73 -4.54 20.29
CA ASN A 100 10.21 -4.06 21.57
C ASN A 100 9.07 -4.94 22.11
N LEU A 101 9.01 -6.23 21.77
CA LEU A 101 7.94 -7.16 22.20
C LEU A 101 7.58 -7.07 23.69
N PRO A 102 8.56 -6.90 24.63
CA PRO A 102 8.24 -6.76 26.05
C PRO A 102 7.36 -5.54 26.40
N LEU A 103 7.22 -4.56 25.53
CA LEU A 103 6.36 -3.38 25.72
C LEU A 103 4.92 -3.61 25.27
N PHE A 104 4.65 -4.69 24.55
CA PHE A 104 3.34 -5.03 24.01
C PHE A 104 2.69 -6.17 24.78
N VAL A 105 1.36 -6.23 24.72
CA VAL A 105 0.55 -7.28 25.33
C VAL A 105 0.43 -8.46 24.39
N PRO A 106 0.78 -9.69 24.80
CA PRO A 106 0.42 -10.89 24.05
C PRO A 106 -1.11 -11.05 24.03
N LEU A 107 -1.69 -11.17 22.85
CA LEU A 107 -3.14 -11.13 22.64
C LEU A 107 -3.80 -12.51 22.67
N ASN A 108 -3.02 -13.60 22.69
CA ASN A 108 -3.54 -14.98 22.56
C ASN A 108 -4.69 -15.30 23.52
N GLU A 109 -4.60 -14.87 24.78
CA GLU A 109 -5.65 -15.13 25.78
C GLU A 109 -6.92 -14.31 25.56
N TYR A 110 -6.84 -13.20 24.83
CA TYR A 110 -7.95 -12.31 24.53
C TYR A 110 -8.64 -12.63 23.20
N LEU A 111 -7.97 -13.38 22.31
CA LEU A 111 -8.50 -13.82 21.01
C LEU A 111 -9.34 -15.09 21.19
N ASN A 112 -10.57 -14.91 21.62
CA ASN A 112 -11.53 -15.97 21.90
C ASN A 112 -12.96 -15.50 21.58
N GLU A 113 -13.93 -16.43 21.62
CA GLU A 113 -15.34 -16.14 21.31
C GLU A 113 -16.00 -15.10 22.22
N GLU A 114 -15.47 -14.85 23.41
CA GLU A 114 -16.01 -13.86 24.35
C GLU A 114 -15.57 -12.43 23.98
N ASN A 115 -14.28 -12.25 23.64
CA ASN A 115 -13.71 -10.92 23.40
C ASN A 115 -13.56 -10.56 21.93
N ALA A 116 -13.51 -11.57 21.02
CA ALA A 116 -13.17 -11.36 19.62
C ALA A 116 -13.97 -12.28 18.67
N PRO A 117 -15.31 -12.40 18.81
CA PRO A 117 -16.11 -13.35 18.02
C PRO A 117 -16.05 -13.10 16.50
N ASN A 118 -15.88 -11.85 16.05
CA ASN A 118 -15.80 -11.53 14.63
C ASN A 118 -14.43 -11.88 14.05
N LEU A 119 -13.35 -11.58 14.79
CA LEU A 119 -12.01 -11.98 14.42
C LEU A 119 -11.86 -13.51 14.40
N MET A 120 -12.41 -14.22 15.38
CA MET A 120 -12.37 -15.69 15.41
C MET A 120 -13.02 -16.31 14.18
N LYS A 121 -14.18 -15.80 13.73
CA LYS A 121 -14.82 -16.24 12.47
C LYS A 121 -13.95 -15.93 11.25
N MET A 122 -13.28 -14.78 11.25
CA MET A 122 -12.39 -14.39 10.17
C MET A 122 -11.15 -15.29 10.12
N PHE A 123 -10.54 -15.60 11.26
CA PHE A 123 -9.39 -16.50 11.37
C PHE A 123 -9.75 -17.95 11.02
N GLU A 124 -10.98 -18.40 11.33
CA GLU A 124 -11.47 -19.71 10.86
C GLU A 124 -11.59 -19.75 9.33
N LYS A 125 -12.10 -18.67 8.74
CA LYS A 125 -12.25 -18.56 7.28
C LYS A 125 -10.92 -18.36 6.53
N TYR A 126 -9.98 -17.66 7.16
CA TYR A 126 -8.66 -17.28 6.59
C TYR A 126 -7.55 -17.61 7.60
N PRO A 127 -7.22 -18.89 7.81
CA PRO A 127 -6.22 -19.31 8.81
C PRO A 127 -4.82 -18.73 8.54
N GLU A 128 -4.50 -18.40 7.29
CA GLU A 128 -3.25 -17.73 6.91
C GLU A 128 -3.04 -16.38 7.59
N LEU A 129 -4.11 -15.68 7.98
CA LEU A 129 -4.00 -14.44 8.75
C LEU A 129 -3.37 -14.67 10.12
N VAL A 130 -3.67 -15.81 10.75
CA VAL A 130 -3.09 -16.17 12.06
C VAL A 130 -1.60 -16.44 11.91
N ASP A 131 -1.21 -17.17 10.85
CA ASP A 131 0.20 -17.45 10.57
C ASP A 131 0.99 -16.17 10.34
N MET A 132 0.40 -15.18 9.64
CA MET A 132 1.05 -13.90 9.35
C MET A 132 1.26 -13.02 10.58
N ILE A 133 0.39 -13.09 11.60
CA ILE A 133 0.48 -12.23 12.80
C ILE A 133 1.11 -12.94 14.00
N THR A 134 1.32 -14.26 13.92
CA THR A 134 1.96 -15.03 15.00
C THR A 134 3.47 -14.84 14.95
N GLN A 135 4.05 -14.33 16.03
CA GLN A 135 5.49 -14.12 16.15
C GLN A 135 6.20 -15.45 16.43
N VAL A 136 7.53 -15.44 16.27
CA VAL A 136 8.37 -16.65 16.45
C VAL A 136 8.30 -17.28 17.85
N ASP A 137 7.88 -16.52 18.85
CA ASP A 137 7.63 -17.00 20.22
C ASP A 137 6.24 -17.64 20.41
N GLY A 138 5.45 -17.74 19.35
CA GLY A 138 4.10 -18.28 19.35
C GLY A 138 3.01 -17.30 19.84
N ASN A 139 3.38 -16.05 20.13
CA ASN A 139 2.43 -15.05 20.56
C ASN A 139 1.99 -14.15 19.42
N ILE A 140 0.78 -13.60 19.55
CA ILE A 140 0.22 -12.56 18.70
C ILE A 140 0.30 -11.24 19.49
N TYR A 141 0.97 -10.22 18.95
CA TYR A 141 1.11 -8.91 19.59
C TYR A 141 0.38 -7.81 18.84
N THR A 142 -0.04 -8.10 17.60
CA THR A 142 -0.70 -7.12 16.73
C THR A 142 -1.89 -7.76 16.03
N LEU A 143 -2.89 -6.94 15.71
CA LEU A 143 -4.01 -7.35 14.87
C LEU A 143 -3.86 -6.71 13.49
N PRO A 144 -4.18 -7.46 12.42
CA PRO A 144 -4.05 -6.99 11.06
C PRO A 144 -5.15 -5.99 10.71
N ILE A 145 -4.82 -5.03 9.87
CA ILE A 145 -5.76 -4.08 9.28
C ILE A 145 -5.53 -3.98 7.78
N GLY A 146 -6.52 -3.54 7.04
CA GLY A 146 -6.35 -3.28 5.61
C GLY A 146 -7.61 -3.45 4.80
N ASP A 147 -7.46 -3.19 3.51
CA ASP A 147 -8.49 -3.36 2.52
C ASP A 147 -8.04 -4.33 1.43
N PHE A 148 -8.66 -5.50 1.41
CA PHE A 148 -8.41 -6.58 0.46
C PHE A 148 -9.56 -6.76 -0.54
N SER A 149 -10.55 -5.86 -0.50
CA SER A 149 -11.72 -5.94 -1.38
C SER A 149 -11.38 -5.65 -2.84
N ASN A 150 -10.36 -4.86 -3.07
CA ASN A 150 -10.04 -4.39 -4.39
C ASN A 150 -8.97 -5.26 -5.08
N PRO A 151 -9.34 -6.01 -6.14
CA PRO A 151 -8.37 -6.76 -6.94
C PRO A 151 -7.31 -5.85 -7.59
N ASP A 152 -7.58 -4.55 -7.72
CA ASP A 152 -6.64 -3.57 -8.26
C ASP A 152 -5.44 -3.36 -7.35
N ASN A 153 -5.53 -3.70 -6.06
CA ASN A 153 -4.42 -3.65 -5.12
C ASN A 153 -3.29 -4.62 -5.49
N GLN A 154 -3.53 -5.57 -6.39
CA GLN A 154 -2.50 -6.47 -6.90
C GLN A 154 -1.43 -5.77 -7.74
N GLY A 155 -1.65 -4.55 -8.21
CA GLY A 155 -0.67 -3.77 -8.96
C GLY A 155 -0.13 -2.60 -8.15
N GLU A 156 1.08 -2.70 -7.60
CA GLU A 156 1.73 -1.60 -6.90
C GLU A 156 2.23 -0.51 -7.86
N GLY A 157 1.43 0.52 -8.05
CA GLY A 157 1.75 1.59 -9.00
C GLY A 157 1.77 1.10 -10.44
N ILE A 158 1.13 1.80 -11.34
CA ILE A 158 1.12 1.53 -12.76
C ILE A 158 1.85 2.61 -13.51
N GLN A 159 2.48 2.25 -14.62
CA GLN A 159 2.98 3.23 -15.58
C GLN A 159 1.80 3.77 -16.37
N PHE A 160 1.56 5.06 -16.30
CA PHE A 160 0.57 5.75 -17.12
C PHE A 160 1.24 6.48 -18.27
N ILE A 161 0.50 6.66 -19.37
CA ILE A 161 0.90 7.47 -20.52
C ILE A 161 -0.28 8.33 -20.99
N ASN A 162 -0.01 9.57 -21.40
CA ASN A 162 -1.03 10.45 -21.94
C ASN A 162 -1.44 9.99 -23.36
N LYS A 163 -2.56 9.28 -23.42
CA LYS A 163 -3.11 8.73 -24.67
C LYS A 163 -3.55 9.80 -25.64
N ALA A 164 -4.09 10.92 -25.14
CA ALA A 164 -4.51 12.03 -26.00
C ALA A 164 -3.32 12.66 -26.72
N TRP A 165 -2.15 12.70 -26.10
CA TRP A 165 -0.92 13.15 -26.75
C TRP A 165 -0.46 12.19 -27.85
N LEU A 166 -0.57 10.87 -27.63
CA LEU A 166 -0.29 9.88 -28.68
C LEU A 166 -1.23 10.09 -29.87
N ASP A 167 -2.53 10.22 -29.64
CA ASP A 167 -3.52 10.42 -30.69
C ASP A 167 -3.27 11.72 -31.47
N LYS A 168 -2.92 12.80 -30.78
CA LYS A 168 -2.62 14.09 -31.40
C LYS A 168 -1.38 14.03 -32.32
N LEU A 169 -0.40 13.23 -31.94
CA LEU A 169 0.83 13.02 -32.73
C LEU A 169 0.68 11.86 -33.76
N GLY A 170 -0.45 11.15 -33.76
CA GLY A 170 -0.68 10.00 -34.66
C GLY A 170 0.18 8.79 -34.32
N LEU A 171 0.50 8.59 -33.03
CA LEU A 171 1.34 7.50 -32.53
C LEU A 171 0.48 6.34 -32.01
N GLU A 172 0.95 5.12 -32.25
CA GLU A 172 0.37 3.92 -31.65
C GLU A 172 0.85 3.73 -30.20
N MET A 173 0.12 2.94 -29.42
CA MET A 173 0.52 2.55 -28.07
C MET A 173 1.75 1.64 -28.14
N PRO A 174 2.88 2.00 -27.50
CA PRO A 174 4.08 1.19 -27.53
C PRO A 174 3.91 -0.10 -26.74
N THR A 175 4.50 -1.18 -27.22
CA THR A 175 4.54 -2.51 -26.61
C THR A 175 5.97 -2.98 -26.31
N THR A 176 6.95 -2.34 -26.91
CA THR A 176 8.38 -2.61 -26.71
C THR A 176 9.12 -1.39 -26.21
N THR A 177 10.30 -1.60 -25.64
CA THR A 177 11.17 -0.50 -25.18
C THR A 177 11.61 0.41 -26.33
N GLU A 178 11.83 -0.12 -27.52
CA GLU A 178 12.23 0.70 -28.68
C GLU A 178 11.06 1.53 -29.21
N GLU A 179 9.85 0.95 -29.29
CA GLU A 179 8.65 1.72 -29.63
C GLU A 179 8.39 2.83 -28.60
N PHE A 180 8.60 2.55 -27.31
CA PHE A 180 8.45 3.55 -26.24
C PHE A 180 9.50 4.67 -26.37
N TYR A 181 10.74 4.33 -26.72
CA TYR A 181 11.76 5.32 -26.99
C TYR A 181 11.36 6.25 -28.15
N GLU A 182 10.89 5.72 -29.29
CA GLU A 182 10.44 6.53 -30.42
C GLU A 182 9.21 7.39 -30.07
N VAL A 183 8.27 6.87 -29.28
CA VAL A 183 7.12 7.64 -28.77
C VAL A 183 7.60 8.79 -27.88
N CYS A 184 8.51 8.55 -26.95
CA CYS A 184 9.06 9.59 -26.07
C CYS A 184 9.77 10.69 -26.87
N LYS A 185 10.50 10.30 -27.91
CA LYS A 185 11.19 11.24 -28.81
C LYS A 185 10.20 12.12 -29.57
N ALA A 186 9.17 11.51 -30.14
CA ALA A 186 8.13 12.24 -30.87
C ALA A 186 7.35 13.21 -29.96
N ILE A 187 7.09 12.81 -28.70
CA ILE A 187 6.48 13.68 -27.70
C ILE A 187 7.39 14.89 -27.40
N LYS A 188 8.67 14.65 -27.16
CA LYS A 188 9.66 15.70 -26.85
C LYS A 188 9.77 16.75 -27.95
N GLU A 189 9.61 16.34 -29.23
CA GLU A 189 9.75 17.18 -30.41
C GLU A 189 8.45 17.83 -30.84
N GLY A 190 7.29 17.39 -30.32
CA GLY A 190 6.00 17.57 -30.96
C GLY A 190 5.04 18.60 -30.36
N ASP A 191 5.29 19.21 -29.20
CA ASP A 191 4.35 20.11 -28.49
C ASP A 191 2.91 19.54 -28.40
N PRO A 192 2.71 18.32 -27.84
CA PRO A 192 1.38 17.74 -27.76
C PRO A 192 0.46 18.43 -26.74
N ASN A 193 0.99 19.13 -25.72
CA ASN A 193 0.20 19.95 -24.81
C ASN A 193 -0.32 21.23 -25.48
N GLY A 194 0.32 21.69 -26.58
CA GLY A 194 -0.12 22.78 -27.43
C GLY A 194 0.10 24.17 -26.84
N ASN A 195 1.04 24.30 -25.91
CA ASN A 195 1.35 25.58 -25.26
C ASN A 195 2.37 26.43 -26.06
N GLY A 196 3.03 25.85 -27.08
CA GLY A 196 4.02 26.49 -27.94
C GLY A 196 5.41 26.56 -27.33
N GLU A 197 5.64 25.86 -26.23
CA GLU A 197 6.94 25.76 -25.54
C GLU A 197 7.47 24.32 -25.65
N ALA A 198 8.78 24.14 -25.63
CA ALA A 198 9.41 22.81 -25.65
C ALA A 198 9.67 22.37 -24.20
N ASP A 199 8.58 22.15 -23.45
CA ASP A 199 8.62 21.84 -22.02
C ASP A 199 8.17 20.41 -21.69
N GLU A 200 7.90 19.59 -22.72
CA GLU A 200 7.47 18.22 -22.54
C GLU A 200 8.55 17.37 -21.85
N ILE A 201 8.12 16.64 -20.85
CA ILE A 201 8.86 15.63 -20.11
C ILE A 201 8.29 14.25 -20.47
N PRO A 202 8.96 13.49 -21.37
CA PRO A 202 8.41 12.21 -21.79
C PRO A 202 8.23 11.21 -20.65
N VAL A 203 9.22 11.12 -19.72
CA VAL A 203 9.14 10.24 -18.55
C VAL A 203 9.65 10.95 -17.31
N THR A 204 8.88 10.94 -16.22
CA THR A 204 9.34 11.35 -14.89
C THR A 204 9.18 10.24 -13.86
N PHE A 205 9.97 10.29 -12.80
CA PHE A 205 9.96 9.39 -11.66
C PHE A 205 10.45 10.11 -10.40
N THR A 206 10.40 9.47 -9.24
CA THR A 206 11.08 9.96 -8.03
C THR A 206 11.47 8.81 -7.12
N GLN A 207 12.64 8.88 -6.49
CA GLN A 207 13.11 7.91 -5.51
C GLN A 207 12.39 8.03 -4.14
N ASN A 208 11.59 9.08 -3.96
CA ASN A 208 10.92 9.37 -2.69
C ASN A 208 9.45 8.94 -2.66
N ASN A 209 8.98 8.22 -3.70
CA ASN A 209 7.59 7.75 -3.80
C ASN A 209 7.56 6.23 -3.99
N TRP A 210 6.72 5.56 -3.23
CA TRP A 210 6.56 4.10 -3.28
C TRP A 210 6.21 3.56 -4.68
N ALA A 211 5.38 4.28 -5.46
CA ALA A 211 4.96 3.83 -6.79
C ALA A 211 5.92 4.25 -7.90
N ALA A 212 6.51 5.44 -7.78
CA ALA A 212 7.27 6.10 -8.84
C ALA A 212 8.79 5.85 -8.75
N HIS A 213 9.22 4.82 -8.02
CA HIS A 213 10.63 4.48 -7.84
C HIS A 213 11.28 4.01 -9.14
N PHE A 214 12.53 4.43 -9.39
CA PHE A 214 13.24 4.15 -10.65
C PHE A 214 13.36 2.65 -10.97
N ILE A 215 13.62 1.80 -9.97
CA ILE A 215 13.78 0.36 -10.16
C ILE A 215 12.58 -0.26 -10.90
N ASN A 216 11.37 0.28 -10.71
CA ASN A 216 10.17 -0.20 -11.37
C ASN A 216 10.11 0.13 -12.88
N LEU A 217 10.97 1.02 -13.37
CA LEU A 217 11.17 1.27 -14.79
C LEU A 217 12.03 0.19 -15.47
N LEU A 218 12.66 -0.69 -14.68
CA LEU A 218 13.44 -1.83 -15.17
C LEU A 218 12.59 -3.09 -15.41
N GLY A 219 11.27 -2.99 -15.23
CA GLY A 219 10.33 -4.11 -15.46
C GLY A 219 10.50 -4.82 -16.79
N PRO A 220 10.73 -4.14 -17.94
CA PRO A 220 11.00 -4.78 -19.23
C PRO A 220 12.21 -5.72 -19.22
N TYR A 221 13.14 -5.52 -18.30
CA TYR A 221 14.35 -6.33 -18.10
C TYR A 221 14.19 -7.38 -16.99
N GLY A 222 12.95 -7.67 -16.56
CA GLY A 222 12.67 -8.67 -15.53
C GLY A 222 13.01 -8.23 -14.11
N ILE A 223 13.14 -6.92 -13.88
CA ILE A 223 13.56 -6.35 -12.59
C ILE A 223 12.51 -5.37 -12.10
N CYS A 224 12.05 -5.54 -10.88
CA CYS A 224 11.17 -4.59 -10.23
C CYS A 224 11.39 -4.62 -8.72
N GLU A 225 10.91 -3.57 -8.05
CA GLU A 225 10.83 -3.54 -6.61
C GLU A 225 9.68 -4.41 -6.12
N TRP A 226 9.89 -5.09 -5.00
CA TRP A 226 8.89 -5.91 -4.37
C TRP A 226 8.27 -5.14 -3.21
N GLU A 227 6.95 -5.16 -3.13
CA GLU A 227 6.16 -4.64 -2.01
C GLU A 227 6.74 -3.41 -1.28
N GLY A 228 6.35 -2.22 -1.72
CA GLY A 228 6.56 -1.00 -0.92
C GLY A 228 7.98 -0.64 -0.53
N GLY A 229 9.00 -1.14 -1.27
CA GLY A 229 10.38 -0.71 -1.08
C GLY A 229 11.22 -1.54 -0.12
N GLY A 230 10.80 -2.78 0.16
CA GLY A 230 11.47 -3.59 1.19
C GLY A 230 12.70 -4.36 0.71
N ASP A 231 12.64 -5.03 -0.42
CA ASP A 231 13.58 -6.12 -0.73
C ASP A 231 14.44 -5.83 -1.96
N GLY A 232 14.98 -4.65 -2.02
CA GLY A 232 15.71 -4.10 -3.15
C GLY A 232 16.67 -5.05 -3.84
N TYR A 233 16.48 -5.13 -5.16
CA TYR A 233 17.36 -5.87 -6.06
C TYR A 233 17.39 -7.39 -5.85
N LEU A 234 16.29 -7.98 -5.36
CA LEU A 234 16.13 -9.42 -5.23
C LEU A 234 14.96 -9.93 -6.08
N LYS A 235 15.09 -11.13 -6.62
CA LYS A 235 13.99 -11.92 -7.16
C LYS A 235 14.08 -13.35 -6.65
N VAL A 236 13.00 -14.11 -6.75
CA VAL A 236 13.00 -15.54 -6.44
C VAL A 236 12.72 -16.33 -7.72
N GLU A 237 13.55 -17.33 -8.00
CA GLU A 237 13.34 -18.29 -9.09
C GLU A 237 13.70 -19.68 -8.59
N ASP A 238 12.80 -20.65 -8.79
CA ASP A 238 12.95 -22.03 -8.30
C ASP A 238 13.31 -22.11 -6.80
N GLY A 239 12.68 -21.25 -5.99
CA GLY A 239 12.93 -21.16 -4.55
C GLY A 239 14.28 -20.55 -4.16
N LYS A 240 15.00 -19.92 -5.08
CA LYS A 240 16.31 -19.30 -4.82
C LYS A 240 16.21 -17.78 -4.86
N ALA A 241 16.81 -17.14 -3.87
CA ALA A 241 17.04 -15.69 -3.87
C ALA A 241 18.16 -15.35 -4.88
N ILE A 242 17.87 -14.42 -5.80
CA ILE A 242 18.80 -13.96 -6.82
C ILE A 242 18.98 -12.45 -6.69
N PHE A 243 20.24 -12.01 -6.64
CA PHE A 243 20.56 -10.58 -6.60
C PHE A 243 20.53 -9.98 -8.00
N THR A 244 19.51 -9.18 -8.28
CA THR A 244 19.26 -8.68 -9.64
C THR A 244 20.26 -7.62 -10.09
N ALA A 245 20.88 -6.89 -9.17
CA ALA A 245 21.82 -5.83 -9.51
C ALA A 245 23.14 -6.32 -10.15
N THR A 246 23.38 -7.63 -10.20
CA THR A 246 24.56 -8.21 -10.88
C THR A 246 24.23 -8.90 -12.19
N LEU A 247 22.96 -8.89 -12.60
CA LEU A 247 22.52 -9.58 -13.82
C LEU A 247 22.83 -8.75 -15.08
N PRO A 248 23.11 -9.41 -16.21
CA PRO A 248 23.27 -8.72 -17.51
C PRO A 248 22.05 -7.87 -17.88
N GLU A 249 20.84 -8.31 -17.52
CA GLU A 249 19.56 -7.64 -17.75
C GLU A 249 19.49 -6.31 -17.01
N PHE A 250 20.01 -6.26 -15.78
CA PHE A 250 20.10 -5.02 -15.01
C PHE A 250 21.03 -4.01 -15.72
N ARG A 251 22.19 -4.47 -16.17
CA ARG A 251 23.10 -3.65 -16.98
C ARG A 251 22.41 -3.09 -18.22
N ALA A 252 21.75 -3.93 -19.00
CA ALA A 252 21.06 -3.53 -20.22
C ALA A 252 19.95 -2.50 -19.94
N GLY A 253 19.19 -2.69 -18.85
CA GLY A 253 18.20 -1.72 -18.41
C GLY A 253 18.81 -0.36 -18.08
N LEU A 254 19.97 -0.33 -17.40
CA LEU A 254 20.68 0.93 -17.12
C LEU A 254 21.21 1.60 -18.39
N GLU A 255 21.74 0.83 -19.34
CA GLU A 255 22.21 1.35 -20.65
C GLU A 255 21.05 1.93 -21.47
N TYR A 256 19.88 1.29 -21.46
CA TYR A 256 18.65 1.81 -22.08
C TYR A 256 18.23 3.15 -21.46
N TRP A 257 18.12 3.21 -20.14
CA TRP A 257 17.69 4.43 -19.45
C TRP A 257 18.75 5.53 -19.52
N HIS A 258 20.03 5.19 -19.66
CA HIS A 258 21.07 6.17 -19.99
C HIS A 258 20.82 6.80 -21.37
N ARG A 259 20.49 6.00 -22.39
CA ARG A 259 20.12 6.52 -23.73
C ARG A 259 18.94 7.49 -23.62
N MET A 260 17.90 7.11 -22.89
CA MET A 260 16.75 7.98 -22.63
C MET A 260 17.15 9.30 -21.95
N ALA A 261 17.98 9.22 -20.94
CA ALA A 261 18.47 10.39 -20.20
C ALA A 261 19.36 11.31 -21.05
N ALA A 262 20.27 10.73 -21.83
CA ALA A 262 21.21 11.47 -22.69
C ALA A 262 20.49 12.31 -23.76
N GLU A 263 19.31 11.87 -24.20
CA GLU A 263 18.48 12.59 -25.17
C GLU A 263 17.38 13.45 -24.49
N GLY A 264 17.39 13.53 -23.15
CA GLY A 264 16.42 14.32 -22.39
C GLY A 264 15.00 13.77 -22.41
N LEU A 265 14.87 12.44 -22.63
CA LEU A 265 13.59 11.72 -22.63
C LEU A 265 13.22 11.21 -21.23
N LEU A 266 14.19 11.16 -20.32
CA LEU A 266 14.00 10.86 -18.89
C LEU A 266 14.33 12.09 -18.06
N ASP A 267 13.45 12.44 -17.14
CA ASP A 267 13.66 13.46 -16.13
C ASP A 267 14.68 12.99 -15.08
N VAL A 268 15.96 13.33 -15.29
CA VAL A 268 17.04 12.90 -14.37
C VAL A 268 16.97 13.56 -12.99
N GLU A 269 16.21 14.63 -12.80
CA GLU A 269 15.95 15.19 -11.47
C GLU A 269 15.16 14.24 -10.59
N GLY A 270 14.52 13.21 -11.19
CA GLY A 270 13.86 12.10 -10.48
C GLY A 270 14.71 11.42 -9.42
N PHE A 271 16.04 11.43 -9.57
CA PHE A 271 16.96 10.88 -8.56
C PHE A 271 17.09 11.76 -7.30
N THR A 272 16.70 13.04 -7.35
CA THR A 272 16.90 14.00 -6.25
C THR A 272 15.66 14.80 -5.89
N GLN A 273 14.62 14.82 -6.75
CA GLN A 273 13.42 15.60 -6.49
C GLN A 273 12.62 15.06 -5.30
N THR A 274 11.98 15.96 -4.56
CA THR A 274 11.05 15.60 -3.49
C THR A 274 9.71 15.15 -4.05
N ASN A 275 8.84 14.54 -3.22
CA ASN A 275 7.49 14.21 -3.61
C ASN A 275 6.68 15.45 -4.03
N GLU A 276 6.86 16.58 -3.34
CA GLU A 276 6.18 17.82 -3.66
C GLU A 276 6.59 18.35 -5.05
N GLN A 277 7.88 18.27 -5.38
CA GLN A 277 8.40 18.64 -6.70
C GLN A 277 7.86 17.71 -7.79
N PHE A 278 7.86 16.41 -7.53
CA PHE A 278 7.28 15.40 -8.43
C PHE A 278 5.80 15.69 -8.73
N TYR A 279 4.99 15.89 -7.69
CA TYR A 279 3.55 16.18 -7.87
C TYR A 279 3.31 17.56 -8.51
N ALA A 280 4.14 18.57 -8.22
CA ALA A 280 4.06 19.86 -8.87
C ALA A 280 4.33 19.74 -10.38
N ARG A 281 5.29 18.89 -10.76
CA ARG A 281 5.64 18.60 -12.15
C ARG A 281 4.50 17.86 -12.89
N LEU A 282 3.83 16.91 -12.25
CA LEU A 282 2.63 16.30 -12.82
C LEU A 282 1.52 17.35 -13.04
N LYS A 283 1.26 18.20 -12.04
CA LYS A 283 0.22 19.24 -12.11
C LYS A 283 0.46 20.30 -13.18
N SER A 284 1.71 20.52 -13.62
CA SER A 284 2.00 21.44 -14.72
C SER A 284 1.52 20.93 -16.09
N TYR A 285 1.08 19.65 -16.16
CA TYR A 285 0.59 19.01 -17.38
C TYR A 285 1.64 18.99 -18.51
N SER A 286 2.92 18.94 -18.15
CA SER A 286 4.05 18.79 -19.08
C SER A 286 4.58 17.36 -19.16
N VAL A 287 4.06 16.42 -18.36
CA VAL A 287 4.55 15.03 -18.26
C VAL A 287 3.70 14.08 -19.09
N ALA A 288 4.35 13.31 -19.98
CA ALA A 288 3.68 12.32 -20.81
C ALA A 288 3.48 10.96 -20.11
N SER A 289 4.48 10.51 -19.36
CA SER A 289 4.46 9.19 -18.70
C SER A 289 5.06 9.24 -17.30
N TYR A 290 4.40 8.58 -16.37
CA TYR A 290 4.80 8.49 -14.97
C TYR A 290 4.22 7.23 -14.32
N ARG A 291 4.76 6.85 -13.15
CA ARG A 291 4.14 5.79 -12.33
C ARG A 291 3.38 6.40 -11.15
N GLY A 292 2.25 5.80 -10.82
CA GLY A 292 1.40 6.24 -9.73
C GLY A 292 0.24 5.29 -9.46
N TRP A 293 -0.66 5.69 -8.55
CA TRP A 293 -1.84 4.89 -8.25
C TRP A 293 -2.93 5.05 -9.31
N THR A 294 -3.32 6.27 -9.60
CA THR A 294 -4.33 6.62 -10.62
C THR A 294 -4.12 8.07 -11.07
N PRO A 295 -4.39 8.40 -12.34
CA PRO A 295 -4.34 9.79 -12.81
C PRO A 295 -5.26 10.73 -12.02
N ALA A 296 -6.43 10.26 -11.58
CA ALA A 296 -7.38 11.04 -10.79
C ALA A 296 -6.83 11.52 -9.43
N SER A 297 -5.73 10.93 -8.94
CA SER A 297 -5.04 11.42 -7.73
C SER A 297 -4.14 12.62 -7.99
N ASN A 298 -3.76 12.87 -9.24
CA ASN A 298 -2.71 13.82 -9.60
C ASN A 298 -3.18 14.97 -10.50
N PHE A 299 -4.25 14.75 -11.28
CA PHE A 299 -4.74 15.68 -12.29
C PHE A 299 -6.21 16.04 -12.05
N ALA A 300 -6.65 17.16 -12.63
CA ALA A 300 -8.08 17.46 -12.77
C ALA A 300 -8.78 16.39 -13.63
N ALA A 301 -10.08 16.18 -13.45
CA ALA A 301 -10.82 15.08 -14.07
C ALA A 301 -10.67 15.03 -15.60
N GLU A 302 -10.71 16.17 -16.27
CA GLU A 302 -10.55 16.26 -17.74
C GLU A 302 -9.16 15.79 -18.18
N GLN A 303 -8.11 16.22 -17.48
CA GLN A 303 -6.74 15.80 -17.75
C GLN A 303 -6.50 14.35 -17.37
N ALA A 304 -7.06 13.89 -16.24
CA ALA A 304 -6.94 12.51 -15.79
C ALA A 304 -7.50 11.52 -16.82
N ALA A 305 -8.60 11.88 -17.49
CA ALA A 305 -9.22 11.06 -18.53
C ALA A 305 -8.37 10.90 -19.80
N GLU A 306 -7.35 11.74 -19.99
CA GLU A 306 -6.42 11.63 -21.13
C GLU A 306 -5.34 10.56 -20.92
N PHE A 307 -5.12 10.12 -19.66
CA PHE A 307 -4.13 9.10 -19.35
C PHE A 307 -4.74 7.69 -19.40
N THR A 308 -3.94 6.76 -19.89
CA THR A 308 -4.25 5.33 -19.82
C THR A 308 -3.02 4.57 -19.28
N ALA A 309 -3.22 3.32 -18.90
CA ALA A 309 -2.11 2.46 -18.49
C ALA A 309 -1.21 2.13 -19.69
N LEU A 310 0.10 2.27 -19.50
CA LEU A 310 1.09 1.74 -20.42
C LEU A 310 1.12 0.21 -20.27
N PRO A 311 1.04 -0.59 -21.35
CA PRO A 311 1.18 -2.03 -21.24
C PRO A 311 2.56 -2.42 -20.70
N ALA A 312 2.69 -3.65 -20.20
CA ALA A 312 4.00 -4.18 -19.81
C ALA A 312 4.89 -4.27 -21.06
N LEU A 313 5.89 -3.38 -21.13
CA LEU A 313 6.78 -3.30 -22.29
C LEU A 313 7.71 -4.51 -22.35
N GLN A 314 7.94 -5.02 -23.55
CA GLN A 314 8.97 -6.03 -23.80
C GLN A 314 10.30 -5.33 -24.15
N ALA A 315 11.40 -5.73 -23.50
CA ALA A 315 12.71 -5.26 -23.89
C ALA A 315 13.06 -5.74 -25.30
N SER A 316 13.33 -4.81 -26.23
CA SER A 316 13.59 -5.15 -27.64
C SER A 316 14.89 -5.93 -27.82
N ASP A 317 15.89 -5.66 -26.97
CA ASP A 317 17.20 -6.31 -27.01
C ASP A 317 17.24 -7.66 -26.27
N TYR A 318 16.20 -7.95 -25.48
CA TYR A 318 16.05 -9.16 -24.64
C TYR A 318 14.64 -9.75 -24.78
N PRO A 319 14.22 -10.16 -25.97
CA PRO A 319 12.86 -10.64 -26.20
C PRO A 319 12.54 -11.96 -25.47
N GLU A 320 13.56 -12.69 -25.00
CA GLU A 320 13.42 -13.90 -24.19
C GLU A 320 13.09 -13.62 -22.72
N ILE A 321 13.32 -12.38 -22.23
CA ILE A 321 13.04 -12.00 -20.85
C ILE A 321 11.60 -11.56 -20.75
N GLN A 322 10.87 -12.16 -19.82
CA GLN A 322 9.51 -11.73 -19.53
C GLN A 322 9.55 -10.38 -18.81
N SER A 323 8.85 -9.39 -19.35
CA SER A 323 8.56 -8.15 -18.64
C SER A 323 7.83 -8.44 -17.34
N VAL A 324 8.21 -7.79 -16.27
CA VAL A 324 7.57 -7.95 -14.95
C VAL A 324 7.01 -6.63 -14.47
N THR A 325 5.92 -6.71 -13.73
CA THR A 325 5.24 -5.58 -13.13
C THR A 325 5.11 -5.81 -11.63
N PRO A 326 5.47 -4.82 -10.78
CA PRO A 326 5.23 -4.93 -9.36
C PRO A 326 3.75 -5.17 -9.06
N GLY A 327 3.47 -6.05 -8.11
CA GLY A 327 2.11 -6.35 -7.70
C GLY A 327 2.09 -7.25 -6.49
N GLU A 328 1.03 -7.26 -5.71
CA GLU A 328 0.87 -8.14 -4.56
C GLU A 328 0.46 -9.55 -4.98
N ILE A 329 1.25 -10.57 -4.61
CA ILE A 329 0.83 -11.98 -4.73
C ILE A 329 -0.03 -12.39 -3.55
N ASN A 330 0.26 -11.85 -2.36
CA ASN A 330 -0.44 -12.26 -1.17
C ASN A 330 -1.73 -11.44 -1.00
N ARG A 331 -2.87 -12.14 -1.04
CA ARG A 331 -4.21 -11.57 -0.90
C ARG A 331 -4.42 -10.82 0.42
N PHE A 332 -3.61 -11.09 1.44
CA PHE A 332 -3.72 -10.53 2.78
C PHE A 332 -2.52 -9.68 3.18
N CYS A 333 -1.84 -9.11 2.20
CA CYS A 333 -0.69 -8.22 2.39
C CYS A 333 -1.10 -6.82 2.89
N GLY A 334 -1.97 -6.79 3.90
CA GLY A 334 -2.27 -5.58 4.65
C GLY A 334 -1.19 -5.31 5.70
N ASN A 335 -1.45 -4.33 6.52
CA ASN A 335 -0.60 -4.03 7.65
C ASN A 335 -0.81 -5.05 8.78
N CYS A 336 0.05 -6.08 8.85
CA CYS A 336 0.03 -7.07 9.94
C CYS A 336 0.32 -6.43 11.31
N TYR A 337 0.95 -5.27 11.33
CA TYR A 337 1.23 -4.47 12.53
C TYR A 337 0.21 -3.33 12.72
N GLY A 338 -1.03 -3.58 12.31
CA GLY A 338 -2.08 -2.56 12.23
C GLY A 338 -2.55 -2.04 13.58
N PHE A 339 -2.78 -2.91 14.56
CA PHE A 339 -3.23 -2.54 15.89
C PHE A 339 -2.40 -3.27 16.95
N ALA A 340 -1.74 -2.53 17.83
CA ALA A 340 -0.87 -3.06 18.86
C ALA A 340 -1.23 -2.48 20.24
N ILE A 341 -1.57 -3.33 21.21
CA ILE A 341 -1.89 -2.94 22.59
C ILE A 341 -0.60 -2.96 23.40
N THR A 342 -0.33 -1.88 24.12
CA THR A 342 0.86 -1.76 24.96
C THR A 342 0.61 -2.23 26.40
N ARG A 343 1.68 -2.46 27.15
CA ARG A 343 1.58 -2.80 28.57
C ARG A 343 1.15 -1.62 29.47
N ALA A 344 1.01 -0.42 28.93
CA ALA A 344 0.38 0.71 29.66
C ALA A 344 -1.14 0.51 29.78
N CYS A 345 -1.75 -0.25 28.87
CA CYS A 345 -3.17 -0.53 28.87
C CYS A 345 -3.58 -1.37 30.11
N LYS A 346 -4.55 -0.87 30.86
CA LYS A 346 -5.06 -1.53 32.08
C LYS A 346 -6.09 -2.61 31.79
N ASP A 347 -6.79 -2.53 30.66
CA ASP A 347 -7.81 -3.51 30.22
C ASP A 347 -7.64 -3.85 28.75
N PRO A 348 -6.68 -4.72 28.41
CA PRO A 348 -6.47 -5.18 27.03
C PRO A 348 -7.70 -5.86 26.42
N ALA A 349 -8.48 -6.59 27.23
CA ALA A 349 -9.69 -7.25 26.77
C ALA A 349 -10.73 -6.25 26.23
N ALA A 350 -10.86 -5.10 26.88
CA ALA A 350 -11.76 -4.03 26.41
C ALA A 350 -11.30 -3.50 25.03
N LEU A 351 -10.01 -3.25 24.84
CA LEU A 351 -9.50 -2.79 23.54
C LEU A 351 -9.60 -3.86 22.45
N VAL A 352 -9.45 -5.14 22.79
CA VAL A 352 -9.71 -6.24 21.83
C VAL A 352 -11.18 -6.27 21.44
N ARG A 353 -12.12 -6.16 22.39
CA ARG A 353 -13.57 -6.06 22.10
C ARG A 353 -13.89 -4.82 21.26
N TRP A 354 -13.27 -3.68 21.55
CA TRP A 354 -13.41 -2.47 20.74
C TRP A 354 -13.00 -2.70 19.30
N PHE A 355 -11.82 -3.31 19.08
CA PHE A 355 -11.31 -3.61 17.74
C PHE A 355 -12.19 -4.65 17.02
N ASP A 356 -12.59 -5.71 17.72
CA ASP A 356 -13.44 -6.78 17.18
C ASP A 356 -14.79 -6.23 16.68
N ALA A 357 -15.39 -5.31 17.44
CA ALA A 357 -16.67 -4.69 17.09
C ALA A 357 -16.60 -3.93 15.74
N GLN A 358 -15.42 -3.43 15.35
CA GLN A 358 -15.24 -2.75 14.07
C GLN A 358 -15.19 -3.74 12.89
N ASN A 359 -15.08 -5.02 13.17
CA ASN A 359 -15.09 -6.12 12.20
C ASN A 359 -16.46 -6.85 12.12
N ALA A 360 -17.50 -6.31 12.74
CA ALA A 360 -18.81 -6.98 12.88
C ALA A 360 -19.48 -7.23 11.52
N ASP A 361 -19.46 -6.26 10.64
CA ASP A 361 -20.04 -6.34 9.31
C ASP A 361 -19.41 -5.32 8.34
N ALA A 362 -19.70 -5.47 7.05
CA ALA A 362 -19.15 -4.63 6.01
C ALA A 362 -19.58 -3.15 6.14
N ALA A 363 -20.81 -2.86 6.59
CA ALA A 363 -21.28 -1.49 6.75
C ALA A 363 -20.51 -0.76 7.86
N THR A 364 -20.27 -1.43 9.00
CA THR A 364 -19.44 -0.91 10.10
C THR A 364 -18.02 -0.56 9.62
N LYS A 365 -17.42 -1.41 8.79
CA LYS A 365 -16.09 -1.18 8.19
C LYS A 365 -16.09 0.04 7.26
N MET A 366 -17.18 0.25 6.50
CA MET A 366 -17.31 1.41 5.60
C MET A 366 -17.45 2.73 6.36
N LEU A 367 -18.05 2.74 7.57
CA LEU A 367 -18.06 3.94 8.40
C LEU A 367 -16.64 4.41 8.75
N TRP A 368 -15.72 3.47 8.92
CA TRP A 368 -14.32 3.80 9.13
C TRP A 368 -13.60 4.17 7.84
N LYS A 369 -13.81 3.41 6.76
CA LYS A 369 -13.08 3.63 5.49
C LYS A 369 -13.55 4.90 4.78
N TYR A 370 -14.86 5.09 4.63
CA TYR A 370 -15.47 6.08 3.74
C TYR A 370 -16.42 7.05 4.43
N GLY A 371 -16.67 6.86 5.72
CA GLY A 371 -17.57 7.71 6.48
C GLY A 371 -19.04 7.33 6.31
N GLU A 372 -19.93 8.31 6.38
CA GLU A 372 -21.38 8.14 6.35
C GLU A 372 -21.85 7.57 5.00
N GLU A 373 -22.84 6.66 5.05
CA GLU A 373 -23.50 6.13 3.86
C GLU A 373 -24.07 7.24 2.98
N GLY A 374 -23.99 7.06 1.67
CA GLY A 374 -24.43 8.06 0.68
C GLY A 374 -23.37 9.11 0.35
N LYS A 375 -22.19 9.10 1.00
CA LYS A 375 -21.04 9.97 0.68
C LYS A 375 -20.10 9.31 -0.34
N LEU A 376 -19.38 8.28 0.08
CA LEU A 376 -18.42 7.54 -0.74
C LEU A 376 -18.79 6.07 -0.92
N TRP A 377 -19.88 5.63 -0.32
CA TRP A 377 -20.41 4.28 -0.44
C TRP A 377 -21.92 4.23 -0.23
N LYS A 378 -22.53 3.16 -0.70
CA LYS A 378 -23.94 2.80 -0.46
C LYS A 378 -24.10 1.31 -0.30
N GLN A 379 -25.14 0.87 0.39
CA GLN A 379 -25.56 -0.51 0.43
C GLN A 379 -26.81 -0.70 -0.43
N ASP A 380 -26.87 -1.75 -1.24
CA ASP A 380 -28.06 -2.07 -2.03
C ASP A 380 -29.07 -2.92 -1.22
N GLU A 381 -30.21 -3.19 -1.81
CA GLU A 381 -31.30 -3.99 -1.20
C GLU A 381 -30.90 -5.44 -0.85
N ASN A 382 -29.83 -5.95 -1.45
CA ASN A 382 -29.27 -7.27 -1.20
C ASN A 382 -28.16 -7.26 -0.16
N GLY A 383 -27.83 -6.09 0.39
CA GLY A 383 -26.74 -5.92 1.36
C GLY A 383 -25.34 -5.78 0.74
N LYS A 384 -25.21 -5.73 -0.58
CA LYS A 384 -23.94 -5.52 -1.26
C LYS A 384 -23.52 -4.05 -1.17
N ILE A 385 -22.26 -3.82 -0.87
CA ILE A 385 -21.71 -2.46 -0.76
C ILE A 385 -21.00 -2.06 -2.04
N TRP A 386 -21.30 -0.84 -2.47
CA TRP A 386 -20.75 -0.22 -3.67
C TRP A 386 -20.05 1.08 -3.31
N ALA A 387 -18.88 1.31 -3.87
CA ALA A 387 -18.23 2.62 -3.81
C ALA A 387 -19.02 3.64 -4.62
N LEU A 388 -19.07 4.88 -4.12
CA LEU A 388 -19.64 6.04 -4.81
C LEU A 388 -18.53 6.95 -5.31
N TRP A 389 -18.82 7.59 -6.45
CA TRP A 389 -17.90 8.51 -7.12
C TRP A 389 -18.54 9.90 -7.19
N PRO A 390 -18.55 10.66 -6.08
CA PRO A 390 -19.16 11.99 -6.05
C PRO A 390 -18.42 12.96 -6.95
N GLU A 391 -19.09 14.03 -7.33
CA GLU A 391 -18.50 15.15 -8.05
C GLU A 391 -17.33 15.74 -7.25
N GLN A 392 -16.23 16.00 -7.93
CA GLN A 392 -14.99 16.50 -7.34
C GLN A 392 -14.80 17.97 -7.69
N THR A 393 -14.10 18.70 -6.84
CA THR A 393 -13.61 20.05 -7.11
C THR A 393 -12.09 20.06 -7.03
N GLU A 394 -11.44 21.10 -7.55
CA GLU A 394 -9.99 21.26 -7.48
C GLU A 394 -9.46 21.18 -6.04
N ASP A 395 -10.19 21.77 -5.09
CA ASP A 395 -9.79 21.82 -3.68
C ASP A 395 -10.30 20.63 -2.85
N PHE A 396 -11.20 19.82 -3.36
CA PHE A 396 -11.83 18.71 -2.63
C PHE A 396 -12.04 17.50 -3.54
N THR A 397 -10.97 16.79 -3.76
CA THR A 397 -10.94 15.56 -4.56
C THR A 397 -11.51 14.36 -3.79
N ARG A 398 -11.80 13.27 -4.47
CA ARG A 398 -12.25 12.01 -3.83
C ARG A 398 -11.20 11.53 -2.80
N GLU A 399 -9.94 11.75 -3.05
CA GLU A 399 -8.87 11.43 -2.09
C GLU A 399 -8.99 12.25 -0.80
N ASN A 400 -9.18 13.58 -0.91
CA ASN A 400 -9.47 14.39 0.28
C ASN A 400 -10.72 13.91 1.03
N MET A 401 -11.77 13.50 0.28
CA MET A 401 -13.02 13.00 0.88
C MET A 401 -12.78 11.71 1.67
N LYS A 402 -11.99 10.78 1.16
CA LYS A 402 -11.65 9.52 1.85
C LYS A 402 -11.02 9.77 3.22
N TYR A 403 -10.07 10.71 3.29
CA TYR A 403 -9.43 11.06 4.57
C TYR A 403 -10.29 11.94 5.47
N THR A 404 -11.18 12.75 4.89
CA THR A 404 -12.02 13.69 5.66
C THR A 404 -13.26 13.00 6.25
N TYR A 405 -13.94 12.17 5.48
CA TYR A 405 -15.14 11.46 5.94
C TYR A 405 -14.80 10.18 6.69
N GLY A 406 -13.81 9.42 6.19
CA GLY A 406 -13.30 8.20 6.78
C GLY A 406 -11.85 8.31 7.22
N ALA A 407 -11.20 7.16 7.38
CA ALA A 407 -9.78 7.04 7.74
C ALA A 407 -8.96 6.35 6.62
N MET A 408 -9.55 6.16 5.44
CA MET A 408 -8.95 5.48 4.29
C MET A 408 -8.38 4.10 4.68
N ASN A 409 -7.05 3.97 4.74
CA ASN A 409 -6.36 2.73 5.11
C ASN A 409 -5.95 2.64 6.59
N HIS A 410 -6.22 3.71 7.37
CA HIS A 410 -5.91 3.76 8.81
C HIS A 410 -7.11 3.32 9.65
N ILE A 411 -7.72 2.22 9.25
CA ILE A 411 -8.98 1.69 9.81
C ILE A 411 -8.70 0.56 10.81
N PRO A 412 -9.48 0.40 11.89
CA PRO A 412 -9.34 -0.70 12.85
C PRO A 412 -10.06 -1.97 12.40
N CYS A 413 -9.95 -2.32 11.10
CA CYS A 413 -10.64 -3.48 10.56
C CYS A 413 -9.97 -4.03 9.31
N LEU A 414 -10.38 -5.23 8.91
CA LEU A 414 -10.04 -5.87 7.65
C LEU A 414 -11.27 -5.87 6.74
N ILE A 415 -11.17 -5.23 5.58
CA ILE A 415 -12.20 -5.30 4.53
C ILE A 415 -11.85 -6.47 3.62
N LEU A 416 -12.77 -7.43 3.52
CA LEU A 416 -12.57 -8.64 2.74
C LEU A 416 -12.99 -8.45 1.28
N PRO A 417 -12.48 -9.28 0.35
CA PRO A 417 -12.76 -9.15 -1.08
C PRO A 417 -14.24 -9.16 -1.46
N GLU A 418 -15.07 -9.84 -0.68
CA GLU A 418 -16.50 -9.94 -0.91
C GLU A 418 -17.32 -8.79 -0.31
N GLU A 419 -16.71 -7.92 0.48
CA GLU A 419 -17.43 -6.91 1.29
C GLU A 419 -17.59 -5.56 0.60
N LEU A 420 -16.83 -5.28 -0.44
CA LEU A 420 -16.88 -4.01 -1.15
C LEU A 420 -16.70 -4.22 -2.66
N GLU A 421 -17.51 -3.56 -3.47
CA GLU A 421 -17.33 -3.44 -4.91
C GLU A 421 -16.92 -2.00 -5.25
N GLU A 422 -15.65 -1.79 -5.57
CA GLU A 422 -15.12 -0.46 -5.89
C GLU A 422 -15.43 -0.02 -7.32
N ASN A 423 -15.54 -0.96 -8.25
CA ASN A 423 -15.65 -0.70 -9.69
C ASN A 423 -17.06 -1.05 -10.21
N GLY A 424 -18.10 -0.43 -9.63
CA GLY A 424 -19.45 -0.57 -10.12
C GLY A 424 -19.66 0.09 -11.50
N ASP A 425 -20.84 -0.15 -12.11
CA ASP A 425 -21.21 0.39 -13.43
C ASP A 425 -21.12 1.92 -13.52
N ASP A 426 -21.22 2.61 -12.38
CA ASP A 426 -21.15 4.07 -12.26
C ASP A 426 -19.71 4.58 -12.03
N ALA A 427 -18.71 3.70 -11.96
CA ALA A 427 -17.34 4.13 -11.77
C ALA A 427 -16.83 4.87 -13.02
N PRO A 428 -16.16 6.02 -12.85
CA PRO A 428 -15.63 6.75 -14.00
C PRO A 428 -14.51 5.95 -14.69
N VAL A 429 -14.28 6.24 -15.96
CA VAL A 429 -13.30 5.49 -16.79
C VAL A 429 -11.92 5.44 -16.13
N GLU A 430 -11.46 6.55 -15.58
CA GLU A 430 -10.17 6.64 -14.89
C GLU A 430 -10.07 5.74 -13.64
N ALA A 431 -11.19 5.40 -13.03
CA ALA A 431 -11.22 4.44 -11.91
C ALA A 431 -11.11 2.99 -12.40
N THR A 432 -11.60 2.71 -13.60
CA THR A 432 -11.58 1.37 -14.22
C THR A 432 -10.27 1.09 -14.97
N VAL A 433 -9.48 2.12 -15.32
CA VAL A 433 -8.19 1.98 -16.02
C VAL A 433 -7.24 1.05 -15.26
N ARG A 434 -7.19 1.21 -13.95
CA ARG A 434 -6.32 0.39 -13.09
C ARG A 434 -6.73 -1.09 -13.11
N LEU A 435 -8.01 -1.40 -12.92
CA LEU A 435 -8.51 -2.79 -13.01
C LEU A 435 -8.26 -3.38 -14.39
N GLY A 436 -8.50 -2.61 -15.45
CA GLY A 436 -8.22 -3.02 -16.82
C GLY A 436 -6.74 -3.37 -17.01
N PHE A 437 -5.83 -2.56 -16.48
CA PHE A 437 -4.40 -2.82 -16.51
C PHE A 437 -4.05 -4.11 -15.75
N VAL A 438 -4.46 -4.23 -14.48
CA VAL A 438 -4.17 -5.42 -13.66
C VAL A 438 -4.63 -6.69 -14.37
N ASN A 439 -5.84 -6.69 -14.94
CA ASN A 439 -6.36 -7.83 -15.71
C ASN A 439 -5.53 -8.12 -16.96
N ALA A 440 -4.96 -7.10 -17.60
CA ALA A 440 -4.11 -7.27 -18.79
C ALA A 440 -2.71 -7.78 -18.46
N VAL A 441 -2.18 -7.44 -17.28
CA VAL A 441 -0.78 -7.75 -16.90
C VAL A 441 -0.63 -8.77 -15.76
N LYS A 442 -1.70 -9.40 -15.32
CA LYS A 442 -1.65 -10.40 -14.22
C LYS A 442 -0.64 -11.52 -14.44
N ASP A 443 -0.40 -11.89 -15.70
CA ASP A 443 0.59 -12.89 -16.10
C ASP A 443 2.02 -12.33 -16.18
N HIS A 444 2.20 -11.03 -15.94
CA HIS A 444 3.47 -10.31 -15.85
C HIS A 444 3.89 -10.01 -14.40
N PHE A 445 3.13 -10.46 -13.43
CA PHE A 445 3.59 -10.43 -12.04
C PHE A 445 4.62 -11.54 -11.83
N PRO A 446 5.66 -11.30 -11.01
CA PRO A 446 6.63 -12.35 -10.69
C PRO A 446 5.93 -13.61 -10.15
N ALA A 447 6.26 -14.77 -10.73
CA ALA A 447 5.61 -16.04 -10.37
C ALA A 447 5.94 -16.50 -8.95
N GLU A 448 7.12 -16.18 -8.47
CA GLU A 448 7.58 -16.46 -7.10
C GLU A 448 7.96 -15.17 -6.40
N ARG A 449 7.75 -15.12 -5.10
CA ARG A 449 8.09 -13.97 -4.26
C ARG A 449 8.68 -14.41 -2.92
N ILE A 450 9.31 -13.45 -2.27
CA ILE A 450 9.75 -13.59 -0.88
C ILE A 450 8.49 -13.73 -0.01
N PRO A 451 8.32 -14.84 0.73
CA PRO A 451 7.14 -15.06 1.54
C PRO A 451 7.09 -14.08 2.72
N ILE A 452 5.90 -13.69 3.15
CA ILE A 452 5.74 -12.88 4.37
C ILE A 452 5.76 -13.82 5.58
N ARG A 453 6.72 -13.62 6.47
CA ARG A 453 6.86 -14.38 7.72
C ARG A 453 7.46 -13.52 8.81
N ASN A 454 7.07 -13.80 10.03
CA ASN A 454 7.72 -13.22 11.20
C ASN A 454 9.09 -13.88 11.45
N VAL A 455 10.04 -13.07 11.85
CA VAL A 455 11.42 -13.50 12.17
C VAL A 455 11.87 -12.89 13.50
N PRO A 456 12.88 -13.50 14.18
CA PRO A 456 13.43 -12.94 15.41
C PRO A 456 13.97 -11.51 15.22
N ALA A 457 13.91 -10.70 16.28
CA ALA A 457 14.35 -9.30 16.25
C ALA A 457 15.80 -9.14 15.78
N GLU A 458 16.70 -10.04 16.20
CA GLU A 458 18.09 -10.04 15.77
C GLU A 458 18.25 -10.25 14.27
N LYS A 459 17.34 -11.00 13.64
CA LYS A 459 17.34 -11.20 12.18
C LYS A 459 16.85 -9.97 11.43
N ILE A 460 15.88 -9.24 11.97
CA ILE A 460 15.48 -7.93 11.43
C ILE A 460 16.63 -6.93 11.51
N GLN A 461 17.33 -6.88 12.64
CA GLN A 461 18.50 -5.99 12.82
C GLN A 461 19.62 -6.36 11.84
N GLU A 462 19.92 -7.66 11.68
CA GLU A 462 20.90 -8.17 10.72
C GLU A 462 20.53 -7.76 9.29
N ARG A 463 19.27 -7.98 8.88
CA ARG A 463 18.74 -7.55 7.58
C ARG A 463 18.95 -6.05 7.34
N ASN A 464 18.54 -5.22 8.29
CA ASN A 464 18.64 -3.77 8.18
C ASN A 464 20.10 -3.29 8.08
N MET A 465 21.02 -3.89 8.84
CA MET A 465 22.47 -3.58 8.74
C MET A 465 23.06 -3.99 7.40
N LEU A 466 22.68 -5.14 6.85
CA LEU A 466 23.15 -5.59 5.54
C LEU A 466 22.66 -4.66 4.42
N TYR A 467 21.42 -4.19 4.51
CA TYR A 467 20.81 -3.44 3.43
C TYR A 467 21.18 -1.96 3.40
N THR A 468 21.41 -1.32 4.55
CA THR A 468 21.61 0.13 4.62
C THR A 468 22.73 0.65 3.70
N ASP A 469 23.93 0.07 3.84
CA ASP A 469 25.09 0.50 3.05
C ASP A 469 25.01 0.01 1.60
N LEU A 470 24.49 -1.21 1.39
CA LEU A 470 24.29 -1.78 0.06
C LEU A 470 23.29 -0.94 -0.75
N LYS A 471 22.16 -0.57 -0.13
CA LYS A 471 21.15 0.30 -0.78
C LYS A 471 21.75 1.65 -1.17
N ALA A 472 22.43 2.32 -0.25
CA ALA A 472 23.03 3.63 -0.53
C ALA A 472 24.03 3.57 -1.68
N TYR A 473 24.82 2.50 -1.75
CA TYR A 473 25.73 2.27 -2.88
C TYR A 473 24.94 2.05 -4.19
N LEU A 474 23.91 1.19 -4.19
CA LEU A 474 23.13 0.86 -5.38
C LEU A 474 22.36 2.09 -5.91
N ASP A 475 21.73 2.85 -5.04
CA ASP A 475 21.03 4.09 -5.41
C ASP A 475 21.99 5.07 -6.12
N SER A 476 23.19 5.22 -5.57
CA SER A 476 24.24 6.07 -6.14
C SER A 476 24.77 5.52 -7.48
N PHE A 477 25.00 4.20 -7.56
CA PHE A 477 25.47 3.55 -8.78
C PHE A 477 24.45 3.66 -9.93
N VAL A 478 23.17 3.39 -9.64
CA VAL A 478 22.08 3.50 -10.62
C VAL A 478 21.99 4.93 -11.16
N ALA A 479 21.95 5.92 -10.27
CA ALA A 479 21.87 7.33 -10.67
C ALA A 479 23.07 7.72 -11.54
N ASP A 480 24.29 7.33 -11.14
CA ASP A 480 25.51 7.61 -11.90
C ASP A 480 25.52 6.92 -13.27
N CYS A 481 25.04 5.66 -13.36
CA CYS A 481 24.97 4.96 -14.64
C CYS A 481 23.96 5.58 -15.59
N VAL A 482 22.79 5.95 -15.10
CA VAL A 482 21.74 6.57 -15.92
C VAL A 482 22.16 7.96 -16.40
N VAL A 483 22.77 8.77 -15.54
CA VAL A 483 23.16 10.15 -15.89
C VAL A 483 24.45 10.17 -16.72
N ASN A 484 25.48 9.43 -16.32
CA ASN A 484 26.83 9.54 -16.89
C ASN A 484 27.25 8.37 -17.78
N GLY A 485 26.40 7.33 -17.90
CA GLY A 485 26.68 6.15 -18.71
C GLY A 485 27.38 5.02 -17.97
N LEU A 486 27.39 3.86 -18.61
CA LEU A 486 27.94 2.61 -18.09
C LEU A 486 28.84 1.98 -19.16
N ASP A 487 30.12 1.76 -18.83
CA ASP A 487 31.06 1.02 -19.67
C ASP A 487 31.46 -0.31 -18.99
N ASP A 488 32.23 -1.13 -19.70
CA ASP A 488 32.68 -2.43 -19.18
C ASP A 488 33.52 -2.28 -17.90
N ALA A 489 34.39 -1.28 -17.82
CA ALA A 489 35.25 -1.08 -16.67
C ALA A 489 34.44 -0.71 -15.42
N LYS A 490 33.44 0.18 -15.59
CA LYS A 490 32.52 0.58 -14.52
C LYS A 490 31.65 -0.60 -14.08
N TRP A 491 31.20 -1.42 -15.03
CA TRP A 491 30.43 -2.63 -14.72
C TRP A 491 31.25 -3.68 -13.96
N GLU A 492 32.46 -3.98 -14.45
CA GLU A 492 33.36 -4.93 -13.75
C GLU A 492 33.74 -4.45 -12.34
N LYS A 493 33.89 -3.13 -12.17
CA LYS A 493 34.12 -2.54 -10.85
C LYS A 493 32.90 -2.74 -9.97
N HIS A 494 31.68 -2.48 -10.48
CA HIS A 494 30.43 -2.68 -9.74
C HIS A 494 30.29 -4.11 -9.23
N LEU A 495 30.54 -5.13 -10.09
CA LEU A 495 30.49 -6.54 -9.68
C LEU A 495 31.45 -6.89 -8.51
N LYS A 496 32.54 -6.12 -8.35
CA LYS A 496 33.45 -6.27 -7.21
C LYS A 496 33.00 -5.45 -6.00
N ASP A 497 32.50 -4.23 -6.24
CA ASP A 497 32.11 -3.32 -5.18
C ASP A 497 30.91 -3.85 -4.37
N VAL A 498 29.90 -4.48 -5.02
CA VAL A 498 28.73 -5.04 -4.32
C VAL A 498 29.12 -6.09 -3.27
N GLU A 499 30.19 -6.87 -3.52
CA GLU A 499 30.70 -7.80 -2.53
C GLU A 499 31.34 -7.08 -1.33
N GLY A 500 31.95 -5.92 -1.56
CA GLY A 500 32.43 -5.03 -0.49
C GLY A 500 31.30 -4.51 0.40
N TYR A 501 30.09 -4.38 -0.17
CA TYR A 501 28.86 -4.02 0.53
C TYR A 501 28.04 -5.24 0.99
N ARG A 502 28.65 -6.44 1.05
CA ARG A 502 28.09 -7.66 1.62
C ARG A 502 26.86 -8.21 0.85
N ALA A 503 26.80 -8.03 -0.48
CA ALA A 503 25.69 -8.50 -1.30
C ALA A 503 25.46 -10.01 -1.17
N SER A 504 26.52 -10.84 -1.12
CA SER A 504 26.39 -12.29 -0.91
C SER A 504 25.78 -12.64 0.45
N GLU A 505 26.06 -11.87 1.52
CA GLU A 505 25.44 -12.07 2.83
C GLU A 505 23.97 -11.64 2.82
N TRP A 506 23.63 -10.58 2.08
CA TRP A 506 22.26 -10.13 1.84
C TRP A 506 21.41 -11.23 1.17
N VAL A 507 21.92 -11.80 0.07
CA VAL A 507 21.27 -12.91 -0.64
C VAL A 507 21.13 -14.14 0.27
N GLN A 508 22.18 -14.48 1.03
CA GLN A 508 22.15 -15.62 1.94
C GLN A 508 21.13 -15.45 3.06
N TRP A 509 20.96 -14.23 3.58
CA TRP A 509 19.94 -13.93 4.58
C TRP A 509 18.53 -14.24 4.02
N TYR A 510 18.24 -13.79 2.78
CA TYR A 510 16.94 -14.06 2.15
C TYR A 510 16.77 -15.52 1.75
N GLN A 511 17.85 -16.20 1.35
CA GLN A 511 17.78 -17.64 1.10
C GLN A 511 17.43 -18.41 2.39
N ASP A 512 18.07 -18.05 3.50
CA ASP A 512 17.78 -18.67 4.81
C ASP A 512 16.35 -18.36 5.27
N TYR A 513 15.83 -17.17 4.95
CA TYR A 513 14.47 -16.76 5.20
C TYR A 513 13.46 -17.58 4.37
N ILE A 514 13.71 -17.76 3.06
CA ILE A 514 12.90 -18.59 2.18
C ILE A 514 12.90 -20.05 2.64
N ASP A 515 14.05 -20.57 3.01
CA ASP A 515 14.28 -21.94 3.47
C ASP A 515 13.73 -22.20 4.90
N LYS A 516 13.18 -21.20 5.58
CA LYS A 516 12.66 -21.28 6.96
C LYS A 516 13.74 -21.73 7.97
N LYS A 517 14.95 -21.18 7.90
CA LYS A 517 16.05 -21.54 8.81
C LYS A 517 16.01 -20.76 10.13
N PHE A 518 15.18 -19.74 10.23
CA PHE A 518 14.96 -18.93 11.42
C PHE A 518 13.52 -18.37 11.45
#